data_f60ada0e7aadde0029382db187ce7d11
#
_entry.id   f60ada0e7aadde0029382db187ce7d11
#
_cell.length_a   1.000
_cell.length_b   1.000
_cell.length_c   1.000
_cell.angle_alpha   90.00
_cell.angle_beta   90.00
_cell.angle_gamma   90.00
#
_symmetry.space_group_name_H-M   'P 1'
#
loop_
_entity.id
_entity.type
_entity.pdbx_description
1 polymer ?
#
loop_
_entity_poly.entity_id
_entity_poly.type
_entity_poly.pdbx_seq_one_letter_code
_entity_poly.pdbx_strand_id
1 'polypeptide(L)'
;MLKGRIIHSDLLGDSMIVKTTRGCPQGGVLSPLLWSLVVDPIIVKLNKGPYYTVGYADDLVILARGRFPATVSDIMQKALSMLEEWCDENHLSVNPGKTTVIPFTRLRKLTGLSTLTLYGQQLAWSKEVKYLGLTLDKELSWSKHQYNITMKALRVFGMCRTAYGKTWGLKPKIMKWIYLMMVRPILLYGSIVWWPRTKLKTCRVALSKLQRVACMAMTGAFRTTPTAAVEIILGIPPLHIAIETEARKALHRLAIAGLWDETRPPSKHTNLASHKDLDFITNMGCDKIPPRFVFDKKFRVSIPSRDDWKRGPKPPDENTLIWYTDGSKMESGTGAGVYSKDTKLSEGMGKLATVFQAETYAIIMCALKNVETSPKKRNIYILSDSQAALKALASVRVESKLVLNAIHALNRLGKFNKVTLMWVPGHTGVEGNEMADSLARKGSETAPIGPEPFVPISKSTIHTAFRKYAVNKHLTEWKNLPGMKHSKNFLGDNPGKWSKFILGGNRNQSRLLMGALTGHFATNKMLNRMGLVASDQCRNCGEKQETMEHVLCECDSLARTRMRLLGLAYPKLEDYRHLAPFDITKLLANVFKDAME
;
A
#
# COMPACT_ATOMS: atom_id res chain seq x y z
N MET A 1 -26.27 21.85 23.33
CA MET A 1 -26.16 21.27 21.98
C MET A 1 -26.77 19.88 21.84
N LEU A 2 -26.88 19.10 22.91
CA LEU A 2 -27.38 17.73 22.88
C LEU A 2 -28.80 17.56 23.47
N LYS A 3 -29.34 18.57 24.15
CA LYS A 3 -30.69 18.55 24.74
C LYS A 3 -31.74 19.11 23.76
N GLY A 4 -32.94 18.50 23.76
CA GLY A 4 -34.09 19.03 23.08
C GLY A 4 -34.10 18.82 21.54
N ARG A 5 -33.37 17.84 21.02
CA ARG A 5 -33.40 17.48 19.58
C ARG A 5 -34.72 16.78 19.26
N ILE A 6 -35.25 17.12 18.10
CA ILE A 6 -36.47 16.51 17.58
C ILE A 6 -36.04 15.59 16.41
N ILE A 7 -36.46 14.34 16.48
CA ILE A 7 -36.27 13.37 15.38
C ILE A 7 -37.65 13.21 14.71
N HIS A 8 -37.69 13.50 13.41
CA HIS A 8 -38.82 13.20 12.56
C HIS A 8 -38.55 11.91 11.81
N SER A 9 -39.48 10.99 11.84
CA SER A 9 -39.43 9.75 11.03
C SER A 9 -40.77 9.59 10.34
N ASP A 10 -40.74 9.55 9.00
CA ASP A 10 -41.88 9.23 8.17
C ASP A 10 -41.72 7.79 7.69
N LEU A 11 -42.53 6.89 8.21
CA LEU A 11 -42.51 5.48 7.81
C LEU A 11 -43.97 5.10 7.37
N LEU A 12 -44.12 4.68 6.13
CA LEU A 12 -45.38 4.16 5.56
C LEU A 12 -46.61 5.12 5.69
N GLY A 13 -46.36 6.43 5.73
CA GLY A 13 -47.44 7.44 5.83
C GLY A 13 -47.73 7.92 7.26
N ASP A 14 -47.12 7.29 8.27
CA ASP A 14 -47.23 7.77 9.66
C ASP A 14 -46.00 8.61 10.01
N SER A 15 -46.21 9.85 10.43
CA SER A 15 -45.17 10.77 10.91
C SER A 15 -45.04 10.64 12.43
N MET A 16 -43.84 10.22 12.87
CA MET A 16 -43.48 10.13 14.27
C MET A 16 -42.48 11.21 14.66
N ILE A 17 -42.82 11.99 15.67
CA ILE A 17 -41.94 13.02 16.24
C ILE A 17 -41.47 12.58 17.62
N VAL A 18 -40.15 12.38 17.80
CA VAL A 18 -39.55 12.01 19.08
C VAL A 18 -38.60 13.09 19.54
N LYS A 19 -38.81 13.60 20.74
CA LYS A 19 -37.88 14.54 21.38
C LYS A 19 -36.82 13.75 22.14
N THR A 20 -35.55 13.91 21.73
CA THR A 20 -34.42 13.26 22.38
C THR A 20 -33.76 14.20 23.39
N THR A 21 -33.53 13.69 24.57
CA THR A 21 -32.87 14.43 25.68
C THR A 21 -31.44 14.02 25.89
N ARG A 22 -30.97 12.95 25.27
CA ARG A 22 -29.65 12.33 25.46
C ARG A 22 -29.03 11.85 24.15
N GLY A 23 -27.73 11.53 24.18
CA GLY A 23 -26.98 10.95 23.07
C GLY A 23 -26.52 11.95 22.01
N CYS A 24 -25.71 11.47 21.06
CA CYS A 24 -25.20 12.20 19.91
C CYS A 24 -25.90 11.75 18.62
N PRO A 25 -26.07 12.63 17.60
CA PRO A 25 -26.60 12.21 16.30
C PRO A 25 -25.69 11.15 15.68
N GLN A 26 -26.26 10.00 15.31
CA GLN A 26 -25.51 8.99 14.56
C GLN A 26 -25.09 9.58 13.20
N GLY A 27 -23.78 9.47 12.85
CA GLY A 27 -23.23 10.09 11.64
C GLY A 27 -22.90 11.59 11.75
N GLY A 28 -23.14 12.23 12.90
CA GLY A 28 -22.73 13.63 13.14
C GLY A 28 -21.19 13.76 13.17
N VAL A 29 -20.66 14.82 12.54
CA VAL A 29 -19.21 15.05 12.45
C VAL A 29 -18.54 15.20 13.83
N LEU A 30 -19.21 15.82 14.79
CA LEU A 30 -18.71 16.02 16.15
C LEU A 30 -19.04 14.84 17.10
N SER A 31 -19.92 13.92 16.71
CA SER A 31 -20.37 12.84 17.59
C SER A 31 -19.23 11.93 18.10
N PRO A 32 -18.23 11.53 17.29
CA PRO A 32 -17.09 10.76 17.80
C PRO A 32 -16.24 11.52 18.82
N LEU A 33 -16.05 12.83 18.65
CA LEU A 33 -15.32 13.66 19.59
C LEU A 33 -16.08 13.78 20.91
N LEU A 34 -17.39 14.06 20.86
CA LEU A 34 -18.24 14.19 22.05
C LEU A 34 -18.29 12.87 22.82
N TRP A 35 -18.38 11.75 22.13
CA TRP A 35 -18.32 10.42 22.73
C TRP A 35 -16.97 10.18 23.43
N SER A 36 -15.86 10.51 22.78
CA SER A 36 -14.54 10.39 23.37
C SER A 36 -14.40 11.21 24.67
N LEU A 37 -14.94 12.42 24.68
CA LEU A 37 -14.93 13.27 25.89
C LEU A 37 -15.78 12.69 27.04
N VAL A 38 -16.87 11.98 26.72
CA VAL A 38 -17.68 11.30 27.74
C VAL A 38 -16.98 10.10 28.33
N VAL A 39 -16.26 9.31 27.51
CA VAL A 39 -15.61 8.06 27.95
C VAL A 39 -14.22 8.29 28.56
N ASP A 40 -13.57 9.41 28.25
CA ASP A 40 -12.21 9.72 28.74
C ASP A 40 -12.06 9.64 30.28
N PRO A 41 -13.00 10.18 31.12
CA PRO A 41 -12.88 10.10 32.58
C PRO A 41 -12.77 8.69 33.13
N ILE A 42 -13.54 7.72 32.61
CA ILE A 42 -13.43 6.33 33.10
C ILE A 42 -12.11 5.69 32.64
N ILE A 43 -11.64 5.97 31.42
CA ILE A 43 -10.35 5.47 30.95
C ILE A 43 -9.22 6.02 31.81
N VAL A 44 -9.25 7.31 32.16
CA VAL A 44 -8.26 7.94 33.06
C VAL A 44 -8.36 7.36 34.47
N LYS A 45 -9.59 7.17 35.02
CA LYS A 45 -9.81 6.58 36.36
C LYS A 45 -9.22 5.18 36.44
N LEU A 46 -9.51 4.32 35.43
CA LEU A 46 -8.99 2.95 35.38
C LEU A 46 -7.46 2.94 35.21
N ASN A 47 -6.88 3.77 34.33
CA ASN A 47 -5.44 3.80 34.09
C ASN A 47 -4.60 4.35 35.27
N LYS A 48 -5.23 4.97 36.28
CA LYS A 48 -4.57 5.30 37.56
C LYS A 48 -4.38 4.08 38.46
N GLY A 49 -5.15 3.01 38.24
CA GLY A 49 -5.07 1.74 38.94
C GLY A 49 -4.13 0.71 38.26
N PRO A 50 -4.17 -0.56 38.67
CA PRO A 50 -3.34 -1.63 38.11
C PRO A 50 -3.85 -2.15 36.76
N TYR A 51 -4.55 -1.33 36.01
CA TYR A 51 -5.18 -1.66 34.73
C TYR A 51 -4.51 -0.93 33.59
N TYR A 52 -4.61 -1.49 32.39
CA TYR A 52 -4.33 -0.77 31.15
C TYR A 52 -5.61 -0.75 30.33
N THR A 53 -6.19 0.43 30.17
CA THR A 53 -7.50 0.60 29.53
C THR A 53 -7.37 1.41 28.26
N VAL A 54 -8.00 0.94 27.19
CA VAL A 54 -8.05 1.59 25.88
C VAL A 54 -9.48 1.59 25.37
N GLY A 55 -9.94 2.73 24.88
CA GLY A 55 -11.23 2.88 24.18
C GLY A 55 -11.04 3.05 22.67
N TYR A 56 -11.91 2.46 21.89
CA TYR A 56 -12.05 2.68 20.47
C TYR A 56 -13.54 2.75 20.11
N ALA A 57 -14.04 3.95 19.82
CA ALA A 57 -15.45 4.24 19.71
C ALA A 57 -16.22 3.75 20.97
N ASP A 58 -17.16 2.83 20.80
CA ASP A 58 -17.95 2.19 21.87
C ASP A 58 -17.26 0.95 22.49
N ASP A 59 -16.23 0.44 21.85
CA ASP A 59 -15.46 -0.71 22.37
C ASP A 59 -14.46 -0.26 23.45
N LEU A 60 -14.56 -0.82 24.67
CA LEU A 60 -13.63 -0.61 25.76
C LEU A 60 -12.87 -1.91 26.05
N VAL A 61 -11.55 -1.83 26.17
CA VAL A 61 -10.68 -2.94 26.54
C VAL A 61 -9.98 -2.62 27.85
N ILE A 62 -10.14 -3.49 28.84
CA ILE A 62 -9.47 -3.42 30.14
C ILE A 62 -8.51 -4.61 30.24
N LEU A 63 -7.24 -4.35 30.49
CA LEU A 63 -6.20 -5.36 30.68
C LEU A 63 -5.72 -5.32 32.14
N ALA A 64 -5.75 -6.46 32.81
CA ALA A 64 -5.12 -6.66 34.10
C ALA A 64 -3.97 -7.66 33.98
N ARG A 65 -2.89 -7.43 34.73
CA ARG A 65 -1.70 -8.29 34.73
C ARG A 65 -1.39 -8.73 36.17
N GLY A 66 -1.11 -10.00 36.34
CA GLY A 66 -0.68 -10.53 37.63
C GLY A 66 -0.03 -11.91 37.51
N ARG A 67 0.62 -12.34 38.58
CA ARG A 67 1.31 -13.64 38.65
C ARG A 67 0.32 -14.76 39.00
N PHE A 68 -0.66 -14.49 39.87
CA PHE A 68 -1.61 -15.46 40.37
C PHE A 68 -2.99 -15.25 39.75
N PRO A 69 -3.64 -16.30 39.22
CA PRO A 69 -4.95 -16.21 38.57
C PRO A 69 -6.05 -15.59 39.46
N ALA A 70 -6.14 -15.97 40.72
CA ALA A 70 -7.12 -15.40 41.67
C ALA A 70 -6.94 -13.87 41.80
N THR A 71 -5.71 -13.42 42.05
CA THR A 71 -5.41 -11.97 42.13
C THR A 71 -5.78 -11.22 40.86
N VAL A 72 -5.54 -11.82 39.68
CA VAL A 72 -5.95 -11.20 38.40
C VAL A 72 -7.47 -11.12 38.31
N SER A 73 -8.20 -12.15 38.76
CA SER A 73 -9.67 -12.11 38.80
C SER A 73 -10.18 -11.02 39.75
N ASP A 74 -9.60 -10.88 40.95
CA ASP A 74 -10.01 -9.85 41.91
C ASP A 74 -9.75 -8.44 41.38
N ILE A 75 -8.57 -8.24 40.77
CA ILE A 75 -8.23 -6.96 40.11
C ILE A 75 -9.24 -6.66 39.01
N MET A 76 -9.55 -7.63 38.14
CA MET A 76 -10.50 -7.44 37.04
C MET A 76 -11.92 -7.18 37.55
N GLN A 77 -12.36 -7.88 38.60
CA GLN A 77 -13.68 -7.64 39.19
C GLN A 77 -13.81 -6.21 39.73
N LYS A 78 -12.79 -5.70 40.40
CA LYS A 78 -12.77 -4.28 40.84
C LYS A 78 -12.89 -3.32 39.66
N ALA A 79 -12.21 -3.61 38.53
CA ALA A 79 -12.33 -2.77 37.34
C ALA A 79 -13.75 -2.80 36.75
N LEU A 80 -14.40 -3.96 36.76
CA LEU A 80 -15.79 -4.10 36.30
C LEU A 80 -16.75 -3.33 37.22
N SER A 81 -16.60 -3.43 38.53
CA SER A 81 -17.43 -2.65 39.47
C SER A 81 -17.25 -1.14 39.31
N MET A 82 -16.01 -0.66 39.12
CA MET A 82 -15.74 0.76 38.79
C MET A 82 -16.39 1.21 37.49
N LEU A 83 -16.48 0.31 36.52
CA LEU A 83 -17.12 0.58 35.23
C LEU A 83 -18.65 0.63 35.39
N GLU A 84 -19.25 -0.28 36.16
CA GLU A 84 -20.68 -0.28 36.52
C GLU A 84 -21.08 1.03 37.18
N GLU A 85 -20.40 1.41 38.27
CA GLU A 85 -20.63 2.65 39.00
C GLU A 85 -20.61 3.87 38.05
N TRP A 86 -19.55 3.98 37.23
CA TRP A 86 -19.41 5.08 36.28
C TRP A 86 -20.52 5.08 35.23
N CYS A 87 -20.92 3.91 34.73
CA CYS A 87 -22.01 3.79 33.77
C CYS A 87 -23.34 4.26 34.38
N ASP A 88 -23.64 3.87 35.62
CA ASP A 88 -24.85 4.27 36.32
C ASP A 88 -24.89 5.78 36.58
N GLU A 89 -23.77 6.37 37.03
CA GLU A 89 -23.60 7.82 37.21
C GLU A 89 -23.85 8.61 35.90
N ASN A 90 -23.41 8.05 34.76
CA ASN A 90 -23.53 8.69 33.44
C ASN A 90 -24.76 8.25 32.64
N HIS A 91 -25.65 7.45 33.26
CA HIS A 91 -26.83 6.88 32.61
C HIS A 91 -26.52 6.12 31.33
N LEU A 92 -25.43 5.37 31.36
CA LEU A 92 -25.00 4.41 30.36
C LEU A 92 -25.15 2.99 30.88
N SER A 93 -24.98 2.00 30.03
CA SER A 93 -24.90 0.61 30.44
C SER A 93 -23.99 -0.19 29.52
N VAL A 94 -23.29 -1.15 30.11
CA VAL A 94 -22.50 -2.14 29.35
C VAL A 94 -23.32 -3.42 29.24
N ASN A 95 -23.35 -4.01 28.07
CA ASN A 95 -24.10 -5.25 27.85
C ASN A 95 -23.25 -6.48 28.27
N PRO A 96 -23.60 -7.20 29.35
CA PRO A 96 -22.86 -8.37 29.80
C PRO A 96 -22.82 -9.48 28.74
N GLY A 97 -23.89 -9.67 27.95
CA GLY A 97 -23.96 -10.68 26.90
C GLY A 97 -23.01 -10.44 25.71
N LYS A 98 -22.54 -9.18 25.53
CA LYS A 98 -21.52 -8.82 24.54
C LYS A 98 -20.13 -8.68 25.12
N THR A 99 -20.00 -8.66 26.45
CA THR A 99 -18.72 -8.54 27.15
C THR A 99 -18.03 -9.90 27.15
N THR A 100 -16.80 -9.93 26.72
CA THR A 100 -15.99 -11.15 26.61
C THR A 100 -14.75 -11.04 27.47
N VAL A 101 -14.51 -12.03 28.31
CA VAL A 101 -13.31 -12.12 29.15
C VAL A 101 -12.40 -13.25 28.63
N ILE A 102 -11.11 -12.94 28.45
CA ILE A 102 -10.15 -13.89 27.94
C ILE A 102 -8.84 -13.86 28.74
N PRO A 103 -8.33 -15.01 29.22
CA PRO A 103 -7.04 -15.09 29.90
C PRO A 103 -5.92 -15.31 28.88
N PHE A 104 -5.01 -14.35 28.72
CA PHE A 104 -3.84 -14.53 27.88
C PHE A 104 -2.73 -15.27 28.63
N THR A 105 -2.54 -16.54 28.31
CA THR A 105 -1.54 -17.40 28.95
C THR A 105 -1.09 -18.54 28.03
N ARG A 106 0.15 -19.02 28.24
CA ARG A 106 0.67 -20.24 27.60
C ARG A 106 0.53 -21.49 28.47
N LEU A 107 0.04 -21.35 29.69
CA LEU A 107 -0.21 -22.49 30.55
C LEU A 107 -1.28 -23.39 29.93
N ARG A 108 -0.99 -24.70 29.86
CA ARG A 108 -1.94 -25.72 29.36
C ARG A 108 -3.17 -25.82 30.25
N LYS A 109 -2.93 -25.91 31.59
CA LYS A 109 -3.99 -25.89 32.61
C LYS A 109 -3.91 -24.56 33.34
N LEU A 110 -4.99 -23.83 33.36
CA LEU A 110 -5.15 -22.62 34.12
C LEU A 110 -6.25 -22.87 35.15
N THR A 111 -5.83 -22.94 36.40
CA THR A 111 -6.71 -23.14 37.54
C THR A 111 -6.70 -21.90 38.44
N GLY A 112 -7.74 -21.69 39.25
CA GLY A 112 -7.80 -20.57 40.20
C GLY A 112 -8.25 -19.24 39.62
N LEU A 113 -8.86 -19.21 38.42
CA LEU A 113 -9.61 -18.06 37.97
C LEU A 113 -11.00 -18.07 38.60
N SER A 114 -11.36 -16.98 39.27
CA SER A 114 -12.72 -16.78 39.80
C SER A 114 -13.66 -16.33 38.67
N THR A 115 -14.93 -16.67 38.79
CA THR A 115 -15.97 -16.18 37.90
C THR A 115 -16.14 -14.66 38.09
N LEU A 116 -16.14 -13.90 37.01
CA LEU A 116 -16.39 -12.46 37.03
C LEU A 116 -17.86 -12.17 36.83
N THR A 117 -18.33 -11.09 37.40
CA THR A 117 -19.73 -10.62 37.25
C THR A 117 -19.78 -9.20 36.71
N LEU A 118 -20.81 -8.91 35.96
CA LEU A 118 -21.11 -7.57 35.43
C LEU A 118 -22.63 -7.39 35.51
N TYR A 119 -23.11 -6.38 36.24
CA TYR A 119 -24.51 -6.18 36.59
C TYR A 119 -25.18 -7.46 37.12
N GLY A 120 -24.50 -8.18 38.03
CA GLY A 120 -24.96 -9.44 38.61
C GLY A 120 -24.94 -10.65 37.65
N GLN A 121 -24.63 -10.48 36.39
CA GLN A 121 -24.54 -11.55 35.41
C GLN A 121 -23.09 -12.12 35.35
N GLN A 122 -23.00 -13.45 35.38
CA GLN A 122 -21.70 -14.12 35.29
C GLN A 122 -21.10 -14.03 33.89
N LEU A 123 -19.82 -13.65 33.79
CA LEU A 123 -19.06 -13.62 32.57
C LEU A 123 -18.25 -14.90 32.40
N ALA A 124 -18.48 -15.62 31.30
CA ALA A 124 -17.74 -16.84 30.97
C ALA A 124 -16.34 -16.54 30.42
N TRP A 125 -15.34 -17.26 30.88
CA TRP A 125 -13.98 -17.21 30.32
C TRP A 125 -13.96 -17.80 28.91
N SER A 126 -13.58 -16.98 27.93
CA SER A 126 -13.49 -17.38 26.52
C SER A 126 -12.09 -17.86 26.14
N LYS A 127 -12.01 -18.71 25.14
CA LYS A 127 -10.74 -19.15 24.53
C LYS A 127 -10.29 -18.22 23.40
N GLU A 128 -11.20 -17.44 22.82
CA GLU A 128 -10.95 -16.51 21.74
C GLU A 128 -11.87 -15.30 21.81
N VAL A 129 -11.42 -14.16 21.34
CA VAL A 129 -12.21 -12.93 21.24
C VAL A 129 -11.92 -12.23 19.91
N LYS A 130 -12.93 -11.63 19.33
CA LYS A 130 -12.77 -10.78 18.15
C LYS A 130 -12.74 -9.31 18.61
N TYR A 131 -11.61 -8.65 18.40
CA TYR A 131 -11.43 -7.23 18.71
C TYR A 131 -10.87 -6.49 17.50
N LEU A 132 -11.52 -5.39 17.12
CA LEU A 132 -11.17 -4.56 15.96
C LEU A 132 -10.87 -5.39 14.69
N GLY A 133 -11.69 -6.42 14.44
CA GLY A 133 -11.54 -7.28 13.26
C GLY A 133 -10.46 -8.37 13.37
N LEU A 134 -9.66 -8.39 14.44
CA LEU A 134 -8.68 -9.43 14.72
C LEU A 134 -9.27 -10.49 15.68
N THR A 135 -8.99 -11.75 15.42
CA THR A 135 -9.33 -12.84 16.36
C THR A 135 -8.10 -13.11 17.23
N LEU A 136 -8.23 -12.82 18.53
CA LEU A 136 -7.22 -13.06 19.55
C LEU A 136 -7.52 -14.41 20.19
N ASP A 137 -6.56 -15.32 20.20
CA ASP A 137 -6.65 -16.57 20.93
C ASP A 137 -5.85 -16.49 22.24
N LYS A 138 -6.18 -17.33 23.21
CA LYS A 138 -5.57 -17.39 24.55
C LYS A 138 -4.03 -17.33 24.53
N GLU A 139 -3.40 -17.95 23.53
CA GLU A 139 -1.95 -18.07 23.42
C GLU A 139 -1.32 -17.01 22.53
N LEU A 140 -2.15 -16.14 21.91
CA LEU A 140 -1.76 -15.19 20.86
C LEU A 140 -0.99 -15.89 19.73
N SER A 141 -1.45 -17.09 19.36
CA SER A 141 -0.85 -17.92 18.32
C SER A 141 -1.23 -17.45 16.90
N TRP A 142 -2.30 -16.68 16.78
CA TRP A 142 -2.88 -16.17 15.53
C TRP A 142 -3.39 -17.26 14.58
N SER A 143 -3.47 -18.51 15.05
CA SER A 143 -3.90 -19.64 14.23
C SER A 143 -5.33 -19.48 13.75
N LYS A 144 -6.22 -19.17 14.68
CA LYS A 144 -7.64 -18.96 14.41
C LYS A 144 -7.88 -17.73 13.54
N HIS A 145 -7.18 -16.64 13.84
CA HIS A 145 -7.24 -15.43 13.02
C HIS A 145 -6.85 -15.73 11.56
N GLN A 146 -5.69 -16.35 11.35
CA GLN A 146 -5.19 -16.71 10.01
C GLN A 146 -6.18 -17.60 9.26
N TYR A 147 -6.77 -18.59 9.94
CA TYR A 147 -7.81 -19.45 9.35
C TYR A 147 -9.03 -18.63 8.93
N ASN A 148 -9.57 -17.82 9.84
CA ASN A 148 -10.78 -17.01 9.59
C ASN A 148 -10.61 -16.05 8.42
N ILE A 149 -9.49 -15.30 8.35
CA ILE A 149 -9.21 -14.37 7.24
C ILE A 149 -8.96 -15.11 5.92
N THR A 150 -8.30 -16.29 5.96
CA THR A 150 -8.09 -17.12 4.77
C THR A 150 -9.42 -17.61 4.20
N MET A 151 -10.32 -18.10 5.05
CA MET A 151 -11.65 -18.55 4.64
C MET A 151 -12.52 -17.40 4.14
N LYS A 152 -12.45 -16.22 4.77
CA LYS A 152 -13.12 -15.01 4.30
C LYS A 152 -12.62 -14.59 2.92
N ALA A 153 -11.31 -14.58 2.71
CA ALA A 153 -10.69 -14.23 1.43
C ALA A 153 -11.06 -15.22 0.32
N LEU A 154 -11.10 -16.53 0.62
CA LEU A 154 -11.54 -17.56 -0.33
C LEU A 154 -13.00 -17.39 -0.71
N ARG A 155 -13.90 -17.08 0.24
CA ARG A 155 -15.32 -16.84 -0.04
C ARG A 155 -15.51 -15.62 -0.94
N VAL A 156 -14.87 -14.50 -0.63
CA VAL A 156 -14.94 -13.27 -1.44
C VAL A 156 -14.43 -13.52 -2.85
N PHE A 157 -13.32 -14.24 -3.01
CA PHE A 157 -12.80 -14.56 -4.33
C PHE A 157 -13.66 -15.59 -5.07
N GLY A 158 -14.28 -16.52 -4.33
CA GLY A 158 -15.21 -17.52 -4.85
C GLY A 158 -16.45 -16.92 -5.51
N MET A 159 -16.90 -15.75 -5.07
CA MET A 159 -18.03 -15.04 -5.69
C MET A 159 -17.76 -14.65 -7.16
N CYS A 160 -16.49 -14.55 -7.55
CA CYS A 160 -16.13 -14.28 -8.94
C CYS A 160 -16.11 -15.53 -9.83
N ARG A 161 -16.33 -16.73 -9.27
CA ARG A 161 -16.11 -18.00 -10.00
C ARG A 161 -17.01 -18.17 -11.22
N THR A 162 -18.22 -17.65 -11.18
CA THR A 162 -19.19 -17.69 -12.29
C THR A 162 -18.86 -16.68 -13.40
N ALA A 163 -17.96 -15.74 -13.15
CA ALA A 163 -17.62 -14.67 -14.10
C ALA A 163 -16.43 -15.01 -15.01
N TYR A 164 -15.82 -16.18 -14.87
CA TYR A 164 -14.69 -16.61 -15.70
C TYR A 164 -14.59 -18.14 -15.85
N GLY A 165 -14.10 -18.55 -16.99
CA GLY A 165 -13.69 -19.93 -17.30
C GLY A 165 -12.21 -19.99 -17.67
N LYS A 166 -11.78 -21.12 -18.22
CA LYS A 166 -10.39 -21.29 -18.69
C LYS A 166 -10.08 -20.39 -19.89
N THR A 167 -11.05 -20.23 -20.79
CA THR A 167 -10.91 -19.55 -22.08
C THR A 167 -11.80 -18.31 -22.22
N TRP A 168 -12.79 -18.12 -21.36
CA TRP A 168 -13.81 -17.08 -21.44
C TRP A 168 -13.95 -16.26 -20.15
N GLY A 169 -14.69 -15.16 -20.21
CA GLY A 169 -15.06 -14.33 -19.07
C GLY A 169 -14.06 -13.21 -18.75
N LEU A 170 -14.01 -12.79 -17.50
CA LEU A 170 -13.23 -11.64 -17.07
C LEU A 170 -11.76 -11.75 -17.48
N LYS A 171 -11.23 -10.68 -18.08
CA LYS A 171 -9.82 -10.60 -18.51
C LYS A 171 -8.85 -10.79 -17.32
N PRO A 172 -7.65 -11.36 -17.55
CA PRO A 172 -6.62 -11.56 -16.53
C PRO A 172 -6.32 -10.31 -15.69
N LYS A 173 -6.26 -9.13 -16.33
CA LYS A 173 -6.03 -7.84 -15.67
C LYS A 173 -7.12 -7.50 -14.66
N ILE A 174 -8.39 -7.75 -14.98
CA ILE A 174 -9.53 -7.50 -14.08
C ILE A 174 -9.47 -8.44 -12.89
N MET A 175 -9.20 -9.74 -13.12
CA MET A 175 -9.04 -10.73 -12.05
C MET A 175 -7.89 -10.38 -11.10
N LYS A 176 -6.76 -9.89 -11.63
CA LYS A 176 -5.64 -9.38 -10.81
C LYS A 176 -6.07 -8.17 -9.99
N TRP A 177 -6.82 -7.26 -10.59
CA TRP A 177 -7.32 -6.08 -9.89
C TRP A 177 -8.25 -6.45 -8.73
N ILE A 178 -9.24 -7.34 -8.97
CA ILE A 178 -10.14 -7.86 -7.92
C ILE A 178 -9.32 -8.50 -6.78
N TYR A 179 -8.35 -9.36 -7.12
CA TYR A 179 -7.49 -9.98 -6.12
C TYR A 179 -6.73 -8.96 -5.28
N LEU A 180 -6.10 -7.98 -5.92
CA LEU A 180 -5.28 -6.97 -5.23
C LEU A 180 -6.10 -5.98 -4.42
N MET A 181 -7.31 -5.61 -4.88
CA MET A 181 -8.12 -4.54 -4.27
C MET A 181 -9.19 -5.06 -3.30
N MET A 182 -9.69 -6.27 -3.48
CA MET A 182 -10.74 -6.83 -2.63
C MET A 182 -10.26 -7.96 -1.73
N VAL A 183 -9.49 -8.91 -2.27
CA VAL A 183 -9.12 -10.13 -1.55
C VAL A 183 -7.89 -9.92 -0.68
N ARG A 184 -6.83 -9.37 -1.26
CA ARG A 184 -5.55 -9.16 -0.58
C ARG A 184 -5.64 -8.24 0.63
N PRO A 185 -6.41 -7.13 0.64
CA PRO A 185 -6.58 -6.29 1.82
C PRO A 185 -7.14 -7.02 3.04
N ILE A 186 -8.01 -8.02 2.84
CA ILE A 186 -8.52 -8.86 3.95
C ILE A 186 -7.36 -9.56 4.68
N LEU A 187 -6.36 -10.02 3.92
CA LEU A 187 -5.19 -10.73 4.46
C LEU A 187 -4.13 -9.78 5.00
N LEU A 188 -4.10 -8.52 4.55
CA LEU A 188 -3.11 -7.53 4.98
C LEU A 188 -3.56 -6.73 6.19
N TYR A 189 -4.86 -6.74 6.49
CA TYR A 189 -5.41 -6.01 7.63
C TYR A 189 -4.79 -6.46 8.95
N GLY A 190 -4.37 -5.50 9.77
CA GLY A 190 -3.75 -5.76 11.07
C GLY A 190 -2.45 -6.60 11.01
N SER A 191 -1.82 -6.72 9.84
CA SER A 191 -0.63 -7.56 9.61
C SER A 191 0.49 -7.32 10.61
N ILE A 192 0.68 -6.08 11.08
CA ILE A 192 1.69 -5.75 12.08
C ILE A 192 1.53 -6.59 13.36
N VAL A 193 0.33 -7.01 13.70
CA VAL A 193 0.05 -7.76 14.92
C VAL A 193 0.31 -9.26 14.73
N TRP A 194 -0.14 -9.84 13.62
CA TRP A 194 -0.16 -11.29 13.41
C TRP A 194 0.91 -11.82 12.41
N TRP A 195 1.70 -10.95 11.76
CA TRP A 195 2.74 -11.32 10.79
C TRP A 195 3.71 -12.41 11.30
N PRO A 196 4.05 -12.51 12.62
CA PRO A 196 4.97 -13.55 13.08
C PRO A 196 4.48 -14.98 12.75
N ARG A 197 3.15 -15.17 12.59
CA ARG A 197 2.56 -16.44 12.17
C ARG A 197 3.05 -16.87 10.78
N THR A 198 3.35 -15.93 9.89
CA THR A 198 3.82 -16.21 8.52
C THR A 198 5.21 -16.85 8.47
N LYS A 199 5.97 -16.86 9.59
CA LYS A 199 7.23 -17.59 9.69
C LYS A 199 7.03 -19.11 9.73
N LEU A 200 5.85 -19.58 10.14
CA LEU A 200 5.54 -21.00 10.23
C LEU A 200 5.19 -21.60 8.87
N LYS A 201 5.78 -22.77 8.56
CA LYS A 201 5.55 -23.50 7.30
C LYS A 201 4.07 -23.78 7.06
N THR A 202 3.32 -24.18 8.08
CA THR A 202 1.87 -24.45 8.00
C THR A 202 1.07 -23.24 7.52
N CYS A 203 1.39 -22.04 8.03
CA CYS A 203 0.77 -20.80 7.60
C CYS A 203 1.14 -20.47 6.15
N ARG A 204 2.42 -20.57 5.77
CA ARG A 204 2.88 -20.31 4.39
C ARG A 204 2.18 -21.22 3.39
N VAL A 205 2.03 -22.51 3.72
CA VAL A 205 1.31 -23.47 2.86
C VAL A 205 -0.16 -23.06 2.68
N ALA A 206 -0.85 -22.67 3.74
CA ALA A 206 -2.25 -22.24 3.66
C ALA A 206 -2.40 -20.97 2.80
N LEU A 207 -1.52 -19.99 2.99
CA LEU A 207 -1.49 -18.75 2.21
C LEU A 207 -1.16 -19.01 0.74
N SER A 208 -0.21 -19.92 0.46
CA SER A 208 0.15 -20.31 -0.92
C SER A 208 -1.02 -21.01 -1.63
N LYS A 209 -1.77 -21.89 -0.94
CA LYS A 209 -2.97 -22.51 -1.49
C LYS A 209 -4.02 -21.47 -1.91
N LEU A 210 -4.27 -20.45 -1.08
CA LEU A 210 -5.18 -19.35 -1.42
C LEU A 210 -4.68 -18.57 -2.64
N GLN A 211 -3.41 -18.15 -2.63
CA GLN A 211 -2.83 -17.37 -3.73
C GLN A 211 -2.82 -18.17 -5.05
N ARG A 212 -2.57 -19.48 -4.95
CA ARG A 212 -2.69 -20.37 -6.10
C ARG A 212 -4.05 -20.30 -6.78
N VAL A 213 -5.15 -20.33 -6.00
CA VAL A 213 -6.51 -20.22 -6.55
C VAL A 213 -6.65 -18.92 -7.36
N ALA A 214 -6.15 -17.81 -6.82
CA ALA A 214 -6.18 -16.52 -7.52
C ALA A 214 -5.29 -16.53 -8.78
N CYS A 215 -4.08 -17.06 -8.70
CA CYS A 215 -3.14 -17.17 -9.82
C CYS A 215 -3.70 -18.01 -10.97
N MET A 216 -4.31 -19.16 -10.65
CA MET A 216 -4.96 -20.01 -11.65
C MET A 216 -6.16 -19.31 -12.30
N ALA A 217 -6.96 -18.60 -11.52
CA ALA A 217 -8.09 -17.82 -12.02
C ALA A 217 -7.66 -16.67 -12.95
N MET A 218 -6.52 -16.03 -12.67
CA MET A 218 -5.97 -14.97 -13.54
C MET A 218 -5.47 -15.51 -14.87
N THR A 219 -4.79 -16.65 -14.87
CA THR A 219 -3.99 -17.11 -16.02
C THR A 219 -4.63 -18.23 -16.83
N GLY A 220 -5.60 -18.95 -16.27
CA GLY A 220 -6.09 -20.19 -16.85
C GLY A 220 -5.02 -21.29 -16.92
N ALA A 221 -3.92 -21.17 -16.18
CA ALA A 221 -2.80 -22.08 -16.20
C ALA A 221 -3.21 -23.53 -15.87
N PHE A 222 -2.42 -24.47 -16.30
CA PHE A 222 -2.66 -25.89 -16.09
C PHE A 222 -2.59 -26.26 -14.60
N ARG A 223 -3.42 -27.22 -14.17
CA ARG A 223 -3.53 -27.57 -12.73
C ARG A 223 -2.21 -28.03 -12.10
N THR A 224 -1.27 -28.53 -12.87
CA THR A 224 0.05 -28.97 -12.40
C THR A 224 1.08 -27.85 -12.33
N THR A 225 0.77 -26.66 -12.84
CA THR A 225 1.71 -25.51 -12.88
C THR A 225 2.15 -25.12 -11.48
N PRO A 226 3.46 -25.01 -11.20
CA PRO A 226 3.97 -24.59 -9.89
C PRO A 226 3.53 -23.17 -9.54
N THR A 227 3.03 -22.99 -8.33
CA THR A 227 2.53 -21.66 -7.86
C THR A 227 3.63 -20.60 -7.93
N ALA A 228 4.84 -20.92 -7.49
CA ALA A 228 5.96 -19.99 -7.50
C ALA A 228 6.31 -19.47 -8.91
N ALA A 229 6.20 -20.34 -9.94
CA ALA A 229 6.41 -19.92 -11.33
C ALA A 229 5.31 -18.92 -11.78
N VAL A 230 4.05 -19.17 -11.42
CA VAL A 230 2.97 -18.26 -11.77
C VAL A 230 3.09 -16.93 -11.02
N GLU A 231 3.43 -16.96 -9.76
CA GLU A 231 3.63 -15.77 -8.91
C GLU A 231 4.72 -14.85 -9.48
N ILE A 232 5.87 -15.42 -9.85
CA ILE A 232 6.99 -14.63 -10.38
C ILE A 232 6.66 -14.04 -11.77
N ILE A 233 6.00 -14.80 -12.64
CA ILE A 233 5.57 -14.36 -13.96
C ILE A 233 4.54 -13.22 -13.85
N LEU A 234 3.58 -13.34 -12.94
CA LEU A 234 2.57 -12.30 -12.72
C LEU A 234 3.11 -11.08 -11.95
N GLY A 235 4.32 -11.15 -11.39
CA GLY A 235 4.87 -10.12 -10.52
C GLY A 235 4.03 -9.93 -9.25
N ILE A 236 3.52 -11.03 -8.68
CA ILE A 236 2.73 -11.04 -7.45
C ILE A 236 3.58 -11.72 -6.37
N PRO A 237 4.17 -10.97 -5.42
CA PRO A 237 4.93 -11.57 -4.34
C PRO A 237 4.08 -12.56 -3.53
N PRO A 238 4.67 -13.67 -3.05
CA PRO A 238 4.01 -14.60 -2.14
C PRO A 238 3.37 -13.88 -0.96
N LEU A 239 2.21 -14.37 -0.49
CA LEU A 239 1.44 -13.67 0.54
C LEU A 239 2.22 -13.45 1.83
N HIS A 240 3.12 -14.37 2.22
CA HIS A 240 3.94 -14.17 3.43
C HIS A 240 4.90 -12.98 3.30
N ILE A 241 5.48 -12.74 2.11
CA ILE A 241 6.28 -11.54 1.82
C ILE A 241 5.40 -10.29 1.83
N ALA A 242 4.21 -10.38 1.24
CA ALA A 242 3.27 -9.26 1.18
C ALA A 242 2.80 -8.83 2.57
N ILE A 243 2.47 -9.79 3.44
CA ILE A 243 2.05 -9.56 4.83
C ILE A 243 3.21 -8.95 5.64
N GLU A 244 4.42 -9.49 5.53
CA GLU A 244 5.59 -8.94 6.21
C GLU A 244 5.89 -7.51 5.74
N THR A 245 5.82 -7.27 4.43
CA THR A 245 6.03 -5.92 3.85
C THR A 245 5.01 -4.92 4.38
N GLU A 246 3.74 -5.30 4.48
CA GLU A 246 2.69 -4.43 5.03
C GLU A 246 2.87 -4.20 6.53
N ALA A 247 3.31 -5.22 7.27
CA ALA A 247 3.65 -5.08 8.69
C ALA A 247 4.82 -4.08 8.89
N ARG A 248 5.86 -4.14 8.05
CA ARG A 248 6.97 -3.17 8.05
C ARG A 248 6.50 -1.75 7.74
N LYS A 249 5.63 -1.58 6.75
CA LYS A 249 5.01 -0.27 6.44
C LYS A 249 4.20 0.27 7.63
N ALA A 250 3.46 -0.60 8.30
CA ALA A 250 2.67 -0.20 9.46
C ALA A 250 3.57 0.22 10.63
N LEU A 251 4.65 -0.53 10.89
CA LEU A 251 5.64 -0.17 11.90
C LEU A 251 6.28 1.18 11.60
N HIS A 252 6.71 1.41 10.36
CA HIS A 252 7.28 2.68 9.93
C HIS A 252 6.29 3.85 10.15
N ARG A 253 4.99 3.66 9.86
CA ARG A 253 3.96 4.68 10.15
C ARG A 253 3.84 5.00 11.63
N LEU A 254 3.92 3.98 12.49
CA LEU A 254 3.88 4.15 13.95
C LEU A 254 5.13 4.86 14.46
N ALA A 255 6.30 4.51 13.94
CA ALA A 255 7.56 5.17 14.31
C ALA A 255 7.55 6.67 13.96
N ILE A 256 7.11 7.03 12.73
CA ILE A 256 6.97 8.43 12.31
C ILE A 256 5.98 9.19 13.19
N ALA A 257 4.92 8.52 13.64
CA ALA A 257 3.90 9.12 14.50
C ALA A 257 4.35 9.23 15.97
N GLY A 258 5.58 8.80 16.32
CA GLY A 258 6.06 8.73 17.70
C GLY A 258 5.33 7.71 18.57
N LEU A 259 4.58 6.79 17.96
CA LEU A 259 3.82 5.75 18.64
C LEU A 259 4.59 4.43 18.80
N TRP A 260 5.77 4.36 18.22
CA TRP A 260 6.68 3.23 18.36
C TRP A 260 7.96 3.68 19.06
N ASP A 261 8.26 3.04 20.18
CA ASP A 261 9.45 3.30 20.98
C ASP A 261 10.40 2.08 20.89
N GLU A 262 11.63 2.30 20.42
CA GLU A 262 12.66 1.26 20.31
C GLU A 262 13.23 0.85 21.68
N THR A 263 13.02 1.64 22.72
CA THR A 263 13.47 1.34 24.11
C THR A 263 12.66 0.25 24.77
N ARG A 264 11.53 -0.16 24.18
CA ARG A 264 10.74 -1.31 24.69
C ARG A 264 11.50 -2.61 24.52
N PRO A 265 11.35 -3.56 25.47
CA PRO A 265 12.09 -4.80 25.43
C PRO A 265 11.93 -5.51 24.08
N PRO A 266 13.00 -6.19 23.58
CA PRO A 266 13.02 -6.78 22.26
C PRO A 266 11.82 -7.72 22.08
N SER A 267 10.96 -7.36 21.16
CA SER A 267 9.79 -8.15 20.76
C SER A 267 10.03 -8.77 19.38
N LYS A 268 9.18 -9.71 18.97
CA LYS A 268 9.21 -10.21 17.59
C LYS A 268 9.07 -9.09 16.54
N HIS A 269 8.59 -7.91 16.93
CA HIS A 269 8.41 -6.73 16.07
C HIS A 269 9.70 -5.94 15.90
N THR A 270 10.65 -6.00 16.82
CA THR A 270 11.98 -5.38 16.68
C THR A 270 12.68 -5.86 15.41
N ASN A 271 12.51 -7.14 15.03
CA ASN A 271 13.03 -7.70 13.79
C ASN A 271 12.36 -7.15 12.52
N LEU A 272 11.26 -6.40 12.63
CA LEU A 272 10.66 -5.70 11.50
C LEU A 272 11.35 -4.36 11.23
N ALA A 273 11.86 -3.70 12.26
CA ALA A 273 12.48 -2.38 12.17
C ALA A 273 13.78 -2.43 11.36
N SER A 274 14.65 -3.41 11.64
CA SER A 274 15.96 -3.53 11.01
C SER A 274 15.91 -4.38 9.73
N HIS A 275 16.30 -3.80 8.62
CA HIS A 275 16.60 -4.52 7.38
C HIS A 275 17.46 -3.66 6.48
N LYS A 276 18.63 -4.18 6.06
CA LYS A 276 19.65 -3.45 5.28
C LYS A 276 19.07 -2.64 4.10
N ASP A 277 18.09 -3.21 3.38
CA ASP A 277 17.47 -2.53 2.22
C ASP A 277 16.50 -1.40 2.61
N LEU A 278 16.18 -1.24 3.89
CA LEU A 278 15.19 -0.31 4.40
C LEU A 278 15.75 0.63 5.49
N ASP A 279 16.98 0.40 5.96
CA ASP A 279 17.59 1.17 7.04
C ASP A 279 17.67 2.67 6.72
N PHE A 280 17.87 3.01 5.44
CA PHE A 280 17.87 4.40 4.99
C PHE A 280 16.50 5.09 5.15
N ILE A 281 15.38 4.33 5.19
CA ILE A 281 14.04 4.89 5.40
C ILE A 281 13.71 4.98 6.89
N THR A 282 14.14 3.98 7.67
CA THR A 282 13.78 3.91 9.09
C THR A 282 14.50 4.97 9.92
N ASN A 283 15.71 5.36 9.51
CA ASN A 283 16.56 6.32 10.21
C ASN A 283 16.38 7.77 9.73
N MET A 284 15.53 8.00 8.72
CA MET A 284 15.37 9.32 8.09
C MET A 284 14.00 9.92 8.37
N GLY A 285 13.97 11.25 8.52
CA GLY A 285 12.73 12.00 8.72
C GLY A 285 11.79 11.88 7.52
N CYS A 286 10.51 11.64 7.79
CA CYS A 286 9.47 11.62 6.78
C CYS A 286 8.90 13.02 6.55
N ASP A 287 8.60 13.35 5.29
CA ASP A 287 7.94 14.61 4.93
C ASP A 287 6.48 14.70 5.41
N LYS A 288 5.86 13.54 5.67
CA LYS A 288 4.48 13.51 6.16
C LYS A 288 4.40 13.92 7.61
N ILE A 289 3.61 14.98 7.89
CA ILE A 289 3.24 15.44 9.23
C ILE A 289 1.75 15.19 9.51
N PRO A 290 1.30 15.20 10.77
CA PRO A 290 -0.11 15.27 11.09
C PRO A 290 -0.76 16.47 10.39
N PRO A 291 -2.03 16.35 9.93
CA PRO A 291 -2.72 17.43 9.23
C PRO A 291 -2.67 18.74 10.06
N ARG A 292 -2.18 19.79 9.44
CA ARG A 292 -2.23 21.16 9.99
C ARG A 292 -3.12 22.02 9.12
N PHE A 293 -3.91 22.89 9.74
CA PHE A 293 -4.78 23.83 9.05
C PHE A 293 -4.18 25.22 9.12
N VAL A 294 -3.82 25.79 7.97
CA VAL A 294 -3.19 27.09 7.83
C VAL A 294 -4.14 28.01 7.05
N PHE A 295 -4.83 28.89 7.76
CA PHE A 295 -5.79 29.83 7.19
C PHE A 295 -5.15 31.16 6.80
N ASP A 296 -4.19 31.64 7.60
CA ASP A 296 -3.51 32.92 7.34
C ASP A 296 -2.33 32.73 6.39
N LYS A 297 -2.53 33.19 5.15
CA LYS A 297 -1.51 33.20 4.11
C LYS A 297 -1.30 34.61 3.58
N LYS A 298 -0.07 35.10 3.69
CA LYS A 298 0.33 36.45 3.24
C LYS A 298 0.79 36.45 1.78
N PHE A 299 0.30 35.52 0.98
CA PHE A 299 0.56 35.41 -0.44
C PHE A 299 -0.71 34.93 -1.17
N ARG A 300 -0.78 35.16 -2.47
CA ARG A 300 -1.85 34.69 -3.35
C ARG A 300 -1.33 33.59 -4.26
N VAL A 301 -2.21 32.65 -4.62
CA VAL A 301 -1.93 31.62 -5.65
C VAL A 301 -2.92 31.82 -6.79
N SER A 302 -2.41 31.95 -8.01
CA SER A 302 -3.18 32.08 -9.24
C SER A 302 -2.83 30.92 -10.18
N ILE A 303 -3.84 30.20 -10.64
CA ILE A 303 -3.69 29.11 -11.59
C ILE A 303 -4.59 29.41 -12.79
N PRO A 304 -4.16 30.30 -13.71
CA PRO A 304 -4.92 30.62 -14.91
C PRO A 304 -5.09 29.39 -15.80
N SER A 305 -6.14 29.35 -16.62
CA SER A 305 -6.30 28.35 -17.65
C SER A 305 -5.26 28.53 -18.76
N ARG A 306 -5.03 27.49 -19.58
CA ARG A 306 -4.14 27.62 -20.76
C ARG A 306 -4.62 28.68 -21.75
N ASP A 307 -5.93 28.86 -21.85
CA ASP A 307 -6.50 29.85 -22.77
C ASP A 307 -6.37 31.28 -22.23
N ASP A 308 -6.49 31.47 -20.92
CA ASP A 308 -6.20 32.76 -20.27
C ASP A 308 -4.72 33.14 -20.43
N TRP A 309 -3.83 32.15 -20.34
CA TRP A 309 -2.40 32.38 -20.59
C TRP A 309 -2.11 32.76 -22.03
N LYS A 310 -2.78 32.17 -23.04
CA LYS A 310 -2.64 32.53 -24.46
C LYS A 310 -3.09 33.96 -24.78
N ARG A 311 -4.08 34.49 -24.03
CA ARG A 311 -4.55 35.88 -24.16
C ARG A 311 -3.56 36.90 -23.61
N GLY A 312 -2.46 36.45 -23.00
CA GLY A 312 -1.45 37.23 -22.34
C GLY A 312 -1.84 37.61 -20.91
N PRO A 313 -1.03 37.23 -19.90
CA PRO A 313 -1.19 37.82 -18.59
C PRO A 313 -0.97 39.32 -18.67
N LYS A 314 -1.74 40.13 -17.91
CA LYS A 314 -1.46 41.56 -17.80
C LYS A 314 0.01 41.75 -17.46
N PRO A 315 0.76 42.57 -18.24
CA PRO A 315 2.15 42.82 -17.90
C PRO A 315 2.21 43.34 -16.45
N PRO A 316 3.12 42.81 -15.63
CA PRO A 316 3.32 43.34 -14.29
C PRO A 316 3.79 44.79 -14.38
N ASP A 317 3.37 45.64 -13.42
CA ASP A 317 3.82 47.01 -13.30
C ASP A 317 5.36 47.07 -13.29
N GLU A 318 5.95 48.20 -13.75
CA GLU A 318 7.41 48.42 -13.84
C GLU A 318 8.18 48.14 -12.51
N ASN A 319 7.48 48.19 -11.39
CA ASN A 319 8.02 47.91 -10.04
C ASN A 319 7.90 46.43 -9.60
N THR A 320 7.62 45.50 -10.52
CA THR A 320 7.38 44.09 -10.21
C THR A 320 8.65 43.26 -10.35
N LEU A 321 8.97 42.46 -9.34
CA LEU A 321 10.05 41.45 -9.38
C LEU A 321 9.47 40.14 -9.88
N ILE A 322 10.01 39.65 -10.99
CA ILE A 322 9.57 38.38 -11.58
C ILE A 322 10.63 37.32 -11.35
N TRP A 323 10.18 36.18 -10.79
CA TRP A 323 10.99 35.01 -10.52
C TRP A 323 10.37 33.77 -11.16
N TYR A 324 11.20 32.88 -11.64
CA TYR A 324 10.80 31.58 -12.21
C TYR A 324 11.41 30.47 -11.36
N THR A 325 10.66 29.42 -11.11
CA THR A 325 11.08 28.27 -10.28
C THR A 325 10.71 26.98 -10.97
N ASP A 326 11.62 26.02 -10.94
CA ASP A 326 11.42 24.69 -11.53
C ASP A 326 12.13 23.60 -10.71
N GLY A 327 11.67 22.34 -10.87
CA GLY A 327 12.24 21.16 -10.27
C GLY A 327 12.44 20.03 -11.27
N SER A 328 13.66 19.53 -11.42
CA SER A 328 13.99 18.45 -12.34
C SER A 328 14.45 17.18 -11.63
N LYS A 329 14.17 16.02 -12.25
CA LYS A 329 14.68 14.73 -11.79
C LYS A 329 15.22 13.90 -12.95
N MET A 330 16.49 13.56 -12.86
CA MET A 330 17.22 12.71 -13.80
C MET A 330 17.70 11.42 -13.10
N GLU A 331 18.36 10.54 -13.83
CA GLU A 331 18.99 9.34 -13.24
C GLU A 331 20.11 9.69 -12.26
N SER A 332 20.83 10.79 -12.51
CA SER A 332 21.87 11.33 -11.64
C SER A 332 21.36 11.80 -10.29
N GLY A 333 20.21 12.48 -10.27
CA GLY A 333 19.65 13.05 -9.07
C GLY A 333 18.41 13.90 -9.32
N THR A 334 18.06 14.71 -8.32
CA THR A 334 16.97 15.68 -8.35
C THR A 334 17.56 17.07 -8.09
N GLY A 335 17.10 18.09 -8.81
CA GLY A 335 17.60 19.46 -8.67
C GLY A 335 16.50 20.50 -8.66
N ALA A 336 16.74 21.61 -8.00
CA ALA A 336 15.89 22.79 -7.94
C ALA A 336 16.57 23.96 -8.64
N GLY A 337 15.81 24.70 -9.45
CA GLY A 337 16.29 25.86 -10.21
C GLY A 337 15.45 27.09 -9.93
N VAL A 338 16.13 28.25 -9.79
CA VAL A 338 15.49 29.56 -9.61
C VAL A 338 16.14 30.56 -10.55
N TYR A 339 15.33 31.28 -11.28
CA TYR A 339 15.79 32.30 -12.22
C TYR A 339 15.06 33.63 -12.02
N SER A 340 15.82 34.70 -12.06
CA SER A 340 15.35 36.08 -12.29
C SER A 340 16.35 36.79 -13.17
N LYS A 341 16.03 38.02 -13.62
CA LYS A 341 16.93 38.81 -14.48
C LYS A 341 18.35 38.94 -13.91
N ASP A 342 18.46 39.10 -12.60
CA ASP A 342 19.71 39.38 -11.89
C ASP A 342 20.22 38.19 -11.05
N THR A 343 19.49 37.07 -11.00
CA THR A 343 19.83 35.95 -10.10
C THR A 343 19.58 34.59 -10.74
N LYS A 344 20.56 33.71 -10.66
CA LYS A 344 20.51 32.33 -11.11
C LYS A 344 20.93 31.43 -9.95
N LEU A 345 20.03 30.55 -9.49
CA LEU A 345 20.32 29.57 -8.42
C LEU A 345 20.05 28.17 -8.94
N SER A 346 20.93 27.25 -8.58
CA SER A 346 20.81 25.83 -8.91
C SER A 346 21.27 25.01 -7.71
N GLU A 347 20.44 24.07 -7.23
CA GLU A 347 20.73 23.28 -6.03
C GLU A 347 20.47 21.79 -6.28
N GLY A 348 21.44 20.94 -5.90
CA GLY A 348 21.32 19.49 -5.95
C GLY A 348 20.62 18.95 -4.71
N MET A 349 19.59 18.10 -4.90
CA MET A 349 18.78 17.54 -3.80
C MET A 349 18.97 16.02 -3.65
N GLY A 350 19.92 15.42 -4.39
CA GLY A 350 20.22 13.99 -4.35
C GLY A 350 19.14 13.11 -5.01
N LYS A 351 19.27 11.79 -4.83
CA LYS A 351 18.43 10.79 -5.53
C LYS A 351 17.09 10.52 -4.86
N LEU A 352 16.99 10.80 -3.55
CA LEU A 352 15.80 10.45 -2.75
C LEU A 352 14.67 11.47 -2.86
N ALA A 353 14.97 12.72 -3.21
CA ALA A 353 13.97 13.74 -3.44
C ALA A 353 13.08 13.41 -4.66
N THR A 354 11.84 13.91 -4.66
CA THR A 354 10.91 13.83 -5.78
C THR A 354 10.87 15.14 -6.54
N VAL A 355 10.39 15.12 -7.80
CA VAL A 355 10.16 16.35 -8.59
C VAL A 355 9.29 17.33 -7.82
N PHE A 356 8.16 16.87 -7.24
CA PHE A 356 7.30 17.72 -6.40
C PHE A 356 8.05 18.42 -5.25
N GLN A 357 9.00 17.71 -4.62
CA GLN A 357 9.81 18.30 -3.56
C GLN A 357 10.81 19.31 -4.12
N ALA A 358 11.39 19.07 -5.29
CA ALA A 358 12.27 20.01 -5.95
C ALA A 358 11.54 21.31 -6.35
N GLU A 359 10.38 21.18 -6.94
CA GLU A 359 9.49 22.29 -7.26
C GLU A 359 9.15 23.15 -6.02
N THR A 360 8.74 22.46 -4.95
CA THR A 360 8.41 23.14 -3.69
C THR A 360 9.65 23.80 -3.07
N TYR A 361 10.81 23.15 -3.15
CA TYR A 361 12.07 23.66 -2.61
C TYR A 361 12.60 24.86 -3.43
N ALA A 362 12.45 24.85 -4.75
CA ALA A 362 12.76 26.00 -5.61
C ALA A 362 11.97 27.25 -5.19
N ILE A 363 10.68 27.09 -4.84
CA ILE A 363 9.87 28.19 -4.29
C ILE A 363 10.40 28.65 -2.92
N ILE A 364 10.87 27.74 -2.05
CA ILE A 364 11.51 28.11 -0.77
C ILE A 364 12.79 28.91 -1.03
N MET A 365 13.67 28.46 -1.93
CA MET A 365 14.90 29.14 -2.28
C MET A 365 14.63 30.57 -2.77
N CYS A 366 13.65 30.69 -3.69
CA CYS A 366 13.21 31.97 -4.22
C CYS A 366 12.69 32.90 -3.11
N ALA A 367 11.83 32.39 -2.21
CA ALA A 367 11.29 33.18 -1.11
C ALA A 367 12.37 33.62 -0.12
N LEU A 368 13.31 32.73 0.24
CA LEU A 368 14.40 33.06 1.15
C LEU A 368 15.37 34.06 0.54
N LYS A 369 15.71 33.91 -0.74
CA LYS A 369 16.57 34.87 -1.45
C LYS A 369 15.98 36.28 -1.45
N ASN A 370 14.68 36.39 -1.71
CA ASN A 370 13.99 37.69 -1.63
C ASN A 370 13.90 38.24 -0.19
N VAL A 371 13.84 37.40 0.84
CA VAL A 371 13.91 37.83 2.24
C VAL A 371 15.30 38.38 2.58
N GLU A 372 16.38 37.76 2.08
CA GLU A 372 17.76 38.21 2.28
C GLU A 372 18.04 39.57 1.64
N THR A 373 17.60 39.77 0.39
CA THR A 373 17.76 41.04 -0.31
C THR A 373 16.86 42.14 0.20
N SER A 374 15.93 41.79 1.14
CA SER A 374 15.06 42.72 1.89
C SER A 374 14.27 43.73 1.03
N PRO A 375 13.70 43.41 -0.15
CA PRO A 375 12.83 44.32 -0.85
C PRO A 375 11.60 44.63 0.02
N LYS A 376 11.23 45.90 0.14
CA LYS A 376 10.01 46.28 0.86
C LYS A 376 9.03 46.97 -0.08
N LYS A 377 7.73 46.74 0.16
CA LYS A 377 6.64 47.33 -0.64
C LYS A 377 6.72 47.03 -2.15
N ARG A 378 7.26 45.85 -2.52
CA ARG A 378 7.35 45.39 -3.91
C ARG A 378 6.24 44.42 -4.26
N ASN A 379 5.87 44.39 -5.52
CA ASN A 379 5.10 43.30 -6.11
C ASN A 379 6.06 42.19 -6.53
N ILE A 380 5.92 40.98 -5.99
CA ILE A 380 6.78 39.83 -6.29
C ILE A 380 5.92 38.74 -6.91
N TYR A 381 6.23 38.37 -8.15
CA TYR A 381 5.63 37.24 -8.83
C TYR A 381 6.61 36.08 -8.89
N ILE A 382 6.19 34.94 -8.38
CA ILE A 382 6.92 33.68 -8.44
C ILE A 382 6.15 32.77 -9.39
N LEU A 383 6.75 32.49 -10.54
CA LEU A 383 6.16 31.72 -11.64
C LEU A 383 6.69 30.28 -11.57
N SER A 384 5.78 29.31 -11.67
CA SER A 384 6.13 27.88 -11.68
C SER A 384 5.17 27.13 -12.60
N ASP A 385 5.65 26.13 -13.31
CA ASP A 385 4.80 25.24 -14.12
C ASP A 385 4.23 24.06 -13.34
N SER A 386 4.59 23.92 -12.06
CA SER A 386 4.08 22.89 -11.16
C SER A 386 2.72 23.23 -10.55
N GLN A 387 1.64 22.89 -11.23
CA GLN A 387 0.30 23.00 -10.61
C GLN A 387 0.17 22.24 -9.30
N ALA A 388 0.92 21.13 -9.14
CA ALA A 388 0.89 20.32 -7.93
C ALA A 388 1.44 21.09 -6.73
N ALA A 389 2.59 21.74 -6.88
CA ALA A 389 3.20 22.58 -5.83
C ALA A 389 2.30 23.78 -5.50
N LEU A 390 1.79 24.48 -6.50
CA LEU A 390 0.91 25.63 -6.30
C LEU A 390 -0.41 25.26 -5.62
N LYS A 391 -1.06 24.16 -6.00
CA LYS A 391 -2.27 23.65 -5.35
C LYS A 391 -2.01 23.24 -3.89
N ALA A 392 -0.86 22.63 -3.61
CA ALA A 392 -0.47 22.26 -2.25
C ALA A 392 -0.26 23.52 -1.38
N LEU A 393 0.37 24.58 -1.91
CA LEU A 393 0.54 25.84 -1.24
C LEU A 393 -0.78 26.63 -1.07
N ALA A 394 -1.72 26.47 -1.96
CA ALA A 394 -3.07 27.04 -1.86
C ALA A 394 -3.94 26.32 -0.83
N SER A 395 -3.70 25.03 -0.58
CA SER A 395 -4.53 24.20 0.32
C SER A 395 -4.46 24.68 1.76
N VAL A 396 -5.61 24.78 2.42
CA VAL A 396 -5.70 25.07 3.86
C VAL A 396 -5.14 23.90 4.67
N ARG A 397 -5.37 22.66 4.25
CA ARG A 397 -4.90 21.44 4.91
C ARG A 397 -3.51 21.06 4.39
N VAL A 398 -2.52 21.05 5.28
CA VAL A 398 -1.12 20.77 5.00
C VAL A 398 -0.68 19.49 5.74
N GLU A 399 -0.13 18.51 4.98
CA GLU A 399 0.38 17.24 5.51
C GLU A 399 1.85 16.98 5.15
N SER A 400 2.53 17.93 4.49
CA SER A 400 3.95 17.90 4.14
C SER A 400 4.71 18.93 4.92
N LYS A 401 5.81 18.52 5.55
CA LYS A 401 6.71 19.42 6.29
C LYS A 401 7.36 20.44 5.33
N LEU A 402 7.72 20.01 4.13
CA LEU A 402 8.33 20.87 3.12
C LEU A 402 7.35 21.95 2.65
N VAL A 403 6.09 21.57 2.37
CA VAL A 403 5.03 22.52 2.01
C VAL A 403 4.78 23.51 3.14
N LEU A 404 4.77 23.05 4.40
CA LEU A 404 4.62 23.94 5.56
C LEU A 404 5.78 24.94 5.67
N ASN A 405 7.01 24.48 5.45
CA ASN A 405 8.19 25.34 5.42
C ASN A 405 8.11 26.38 4.29
N ALA A 406 7.62 25.98 3.11
CA ALA A 406 7.39 26.90 1.99
C ALA A 406 6.35 27.98 2.34
N ILE A 407 5.25 27.59 2.98
CA ILE A 407 4.23 28.56 3.46
C ILE A 407 4.84 29.53 4.46
N HIS A 408 5.68 29.06 5.39
CA HIS A 408 6.36 29.93 6.37
C HIS A 408 7.32 30.93 5.69
N ALA A 409 8.12 30.47 4.71
CA ALA A 409 9.03 31.34 3.96
C ALA A 409 8.25 32.39 3.15
N LEU A 410 7.18 31.99 2.47
CA LEU A 410 6.31 32.89 1.72
C LEU A 410 5.56 33.89 2.62
N ASN A 411 5.09 33.45 3.80
CA ASN A 411 4.46 34.33 4.76
C ASN A 411 5.46 35.36 5.35
N ARG A 412 6.73 34.95 5.55
CA ARG A 412 7.79 35.87 5.96
C ARG A 412 8.04 36.94 4.89
N LEU A 413 8.13 36.56 3.62
CA LEU A 413 8.27 37.47 2.50
C LEU A 413 7.06 38.40 2.36
N GLY A 414 5.84 37.84 2.50
CA GLY A 414 4.57 38.55 2.35
C GLY A 414 4.24 39.54 3.50
N LYS A 415 5.05 39.57 4.58
CA LYS A 415 4.88 40.59 5.63
C LYS A 415 5.09 42.02 5.13
N PHE A 416 5.99 42.19 4.19
CA PHE A 416 6.40 43.49 3.68
C PHE A 416 6.18 43.69 2.20
N ASN A 417 5.74 42.65 1.47
CA ASN A 417 5.60 42.63 0.01
C ASN A 417 4.27 42.01 -0.40
N LYS A 418 3.80 42.35 -1.60
CA LYS A 418 2.67 41.68 -2.23
C LYS A 418 3.18 40.49 -3.05
N VAL A 419 3.02 39.28 -2.54
CA VAL A 419 3.54 38.05 -3.16
C VAL A 419 2.43 37.32 -3.90
N THR A 420 2.68 37.00 -5.18
CA THR A 420 1.78 36.21 -6.01
C THR A 420 2.53 35.03 -6.62
N LEU A 421 2.08 33.82 -6.30
CA LEU A 421 2.49 32.60 -7.00
C LEU A 421 1.58 32.43 -8.22
N MET A 422 2.14 32.25 -9.40
CA MET A 422 1.35 32.08 -10.63
C MET A 422 1.82 30.87 -11.42
N TRP A 423 0.86 30.12 -11.93
CA TRP A 423 1.14 29.03 -12.83
C TRP A 423 1.50 29.54 -14.23
N VAL A 424 2.51 28.93 -14.85
CA VAL A 424 2.90 29.11 -16.25
C VAL A 424 2.89 27.77 -16.97
N PRO A 425 2.57 27.71 -18.26
CA PRO A 425 2.66 26.47 -19.00
C PRO A 425 4.14 26.11 -19.22
N GLY A 426 4.52 24.87 -18.88
CA GLY A 426 5.86 24.34 -19.15
C GLY A 426 6.10 24.11 -20.64
N HIS A 427 7.34 24.25 -21.09
CA HIS A 427 7.82 23.97 -22.44
C HIS A 427 7.03 24.70 -23.56
N THR A 428 6.67 25.97 -23.34
CA THR A 428 5.90 26.80 -24.31
C THR A 428 6.62 28.06 -24.73
N GLY A 429 7.96 28.12 -24.63
CA GLY A 429 8.75 29.27 -25.04
C GLY A 429 8.76 30.44 -24.05
N VAL A 430 8.38 30.22 -22.78
CA VAL A 430 8.55 31.20 -21.71
C VAL A 430 10.01 31.18 -21.26
N GLU A 431 10.81 32.09 -21.79
CA GLU A 431 12.28 32.14 -21.60
C GLU A 431 12.72 31.98 -20.15
N GLY A 432 12.09 32.71 -19.22
CA GLY A 432 12.43 32.61 -17.80
C GLY A 432 12.13 31.21 -17.19
N ASN A 433 11.08 30.52 -17.66
CA ASN A 433 10.78 29.17 -17.21
C ASN A 433 11.76 28.15 -17.79
N GLU A 434 12.17 28.31 -19.04
CA GLU A 434 13.19 27.44 -19.66
C GLU A 434 14.55 27.63 -19.01
N MET A 435 14.89 28.84 -18.58
CA MET A 435 16.10 29.11 -17.81
C MET A 435 16.04 28.45 -16.41
N ALA A 436 14.88 28.47 -15.72
CA ALA A 436 14.70 27.78 -14.45
C ALA A 436 14.79 26.24 -14.62
N ASP A 437 14.19 25.67 -15.67
CA ASP A 437 14.33 24.24 -16.03
C ASP A 437 15.79 23.86 -16.27
N SER A 438 16.54 24.65 -17.05
CA SER A 438 17.98 24.45 -17.28
C SER A 438 18.77 24.43 -15.97
N LEU A 439 18.49 25.37 -15.06
CA LEU A 439 19.13 25.43 -13.74
C LEU A 439 18.73 24.24 -12.86
N ALA A 440 17.47 23.80 -12.90
CA ALA A 440 17.01 22.62 -12.19
C ALA A 440 17.68 21.33 -12.70
N ARG A 441 17.85 21.19 -14.02
CA ARG A 441 18.62 20.08 -14.63
C ARG A 441 20.07 20.09 -14.19
N LYS A 442 20.74 21.24 -14.24
CA LYS A 442 22.11 21.41 -13.73
C LYS A 442 22.19 21.01 -12.27
N GLY A 443 21.24 21.41 -11.43
CA GLY A 443 21.13 20.97 -10.03
C GLY A 443 21.00 19.46 -9.88
N SER A 444 20.26 18.77 -10.78
CA SER A 444 20.10 17.32 -10.73
C SER A 444 21.38 16.53 -11.02
N GLU A 445 22.37 17.15 -11.66
CA GLU A 445 23.68 16.58 -11.93
C GLU A 445 24.70 16.89 -10.82
N THR A 446 24.40 17.84 -9.95
CA THR A 446 25.27 18.28 -8.86
C THR A 446 24.97 17.45 -7.60
N ALA A 447 26.00 17.00 -6.90
CA ALA A 447 25.84 16.36 -5.60
C ALA A 447 25.25 17.36 -4.58
N PRO A 448 24.35 16.93 -3.69
CA PRO A 448 23.81 17.79 -2.65
C PRO A 448 24.92 18.22 -1.68
N ILE A 449 24.84 19.45 -1.20
CA ILE A 449 25.71 19.94 -0.14
C ILE A 449 25.22 19.34 1.19
N GLY A 450 25.92 18.34 1.70
CA GLY A 450 25.60 17.65 2.95
C GLY A 450 25.08 16.21 2.75
N PRO A 451 24.67 15.55 3.83
CA PRO A 451 24.21 14.15 3.75
C PRO A 451 22.82 14.02 3.10
N GLU A 452 22.63 12.95 2.31
CA GLU A 452 21.28 12.55 1.89
C GLU A 452 20.49 11.92 3.07
N PRO A 453 19.20 12.22 3.21
CA PRO A 453 18.36 13.03 2.33
C PRO A 453 18.49 14.53 2.60
N PHE A 454 18.61 15.30 1.55
CA PHE A 454 18.66 16.76 1.62
C PHE A 454 17.33 17.37 2.16
N VAL A 455 16.21 16.74 1.84
CA VAL A 455 14.87 17.05 2.36
C VAL A 455 14.24 15.81 2.97
N PRO A 456 13.27 15.93 3.91
CA PRO A 456 12.58 14.77 4.46
C PRO A 456 11.98 13.87 3.39
N ILE A 457 12.07 12.55 3.57
CA ILE A 457 11.70 11.58 2.54
C ILE A 457 10.19 11.61 2.25
N SER A 458 9.83 11.66 0.98
CA SER A 458 8.43 11.66 0.57
C SER A 458 7.74 10.30 0.81
N LYS A 459 6.43 10.32 1.06
CA LYS A 459 5.61 9.11 1.16
C LYS A 459 5.74 8.21 -0.08
N SER A 460 5.85 8.79 -1.28
CA SER A 460 6.00 8.05 -2.53
C SER A 460 7.33 7.32 -2.62
N THR A 461 8.43 7.95 -2.20
CA THR A 461 9.76 7.32 -2.12
C THR A 461 9.74 6.13 -1.14
N ILE A 462 9.14 6.32 0.04
CA ILE A 462 8.97 5.25 1.03
C ILE A 462 8.18 4.07 0.45
N HIS A 463 7.05 4.33 -0.20
CA HIS A 463 6.25 3.28 -0.84
C HIS A 463 7.02 2.53 -1.93
N THR A 464 7.81 3.24 -2.73
CA THR A 464 8.64 2.66 -3.78
C THR A 464 9.73 1.76 -3.20
N ALA A 465 10.38 2.16 -2.11
CA ALA A 465 11.38 1.36 -1.44
C ALA A 465 10.79 0.05 -0.85
N PHE A 466 9.64 0.12 -0.17
CA PHE A 466 8.96 -1.09 0.31
C PHE A 466 8.52 -2.01 -0.84
N ARG A 467 8.10 -1.44 -1.97
CA ARG A 467 7.78 -2.23 -3.17
C ARG A 467 9.02 -2.92 -3.72
N LYS A 468 10.13 -2.21 -3.84
CA LYS A 468 11.42 -2.75 -4.28
C LYS A 468 11.89 -3.87 -3.35
N TYR A 469 11.80 -3.66 -2.03
CA TYR A 469 12.07 -4.69 -1.04
C TYR A 469 11.27 -5.98 -1.28
N ALA A 470 9.94 -5.88 -1.45
CA ALA A 470 9.09 -7.03 -1.69
C ALA A 470 9.44 -7.77 -2.99
N VAL A 471 9.78 -7.03 -4.05
CA VAL A 471 10.19 -7.61 -5.34
C VAL A 471 11.54 -8.31 -5.21
N ASN A 472 12.53 -7.67 -4.60
CA ASN A 472 13.86 -8.25 -4.40
C ASN A 472 13.79 -9.53 -3.56
N LYS A 473 13.03 -9.50 -2.47
CA LYS A 473 12.82 -10.68 -1.62
C LYS A 473 12.15 -11.82 -2.39
N HIS A 474 11.15 -11.52 -3.21
CA HIS A 474 10.50 -12.50 -4.07
C HIS A 474 11.47 -13.11 -5.09
N LEU A 475 12.29 -12.27 -5.76
CA LEU A 475 13.30 -12.73 -6.71
C LEU A 475 14.34 -13.62 -6.03
N THR A 476 14.80 -13.26 -4.83
CA THR A 476 15.75 -14.06 -4.06
C THR A 476 15.16 -15.41 -3.66
N GLU A 477 13.91 -15.44 -3.16
CA GLU A 477 13.25 -16.70 -2.86
C GLU A 477 13.06 -17.56 -4.12
N TRP A 478 12.65 -16.96 -5.24
CA TRP A 478 12.52 -17.64 -6.53
C TRP A 478 13.83 -18.29 -7.00
N LYS A 479 14.93 -17.55 -6.97
CA LYS A 479 16.26 -18.05 -7.38
C LYS A 479 16.69 -19.26 -6.54
N ASN A 480 16.40 -19.22 -5.23
CA ASN A 480 16.80 -20.25 -4.27
C ASN A 480 15.87 -21.48 -4.25
N LEU A 481 14.65 -21.40 -4.82
CA LEU A 481 13.76 -22.55 -4.87
C LEU A 481 14.34 -23.67 -5.75
N PRO A 482 14.32 -24.94 -5.30
CA PRO A 482 14.73 -26.07 -6.11
C PRO A 482 13.75 -26.33 -7.26
N GLY A 483 14.22 -26.92 -8.34
CA GLY A 483 13.41 -27.32 -9.50
C GLY A 483 13.04 -26.18 -10.44
N MET A 484 11.99 -26.35 -11.19
CA MET A 484 11.45 -25.41 -12.19
C MET A 484 12.49 -24.96 -13.24
N LYS A 485 13.40 -25.87 -13.63
CA LYS A 485 14.48 -25.59 -14.60
C LYS A 485 13.98 -24.93 -15.88
N HIS A 486 12.90 -25.48 -16.47
CA HIS A 486 12.29 -24.92 -17.69
C HIS A 486 11.90 -23.44 -17.49
N SER A 487 11.15 -23.12 -16.42
CA SER A 487 10.75 -21.74 -16.15
C SER A 487 11.94 -20.82 -15.88
N LYS A 488 12.96 -21.29 -15.14
CA LYS A 488 14.15 -20.50 -14.84
C LYS A 488 14.97 -20.20 -16.10
N ASN A 489 15.15 -21.20 -16.96
CA ASN A 489 15.85 -21.03 -18.24
C ASN A 489 15.09 -20.09 -19.18
N PHE A 490 13.76 -20.20 -19.23
CA PHE A 490 12.93 -19.36 -20.08
C PHE A 490 12.88 -17.90 -19.60
N LEU A 491 12.65 -17.68 -18.30
CA LEU A 491 12.41 -16.35 -17.75
C LEU A 491 13.67 -15.49 -17.56
N GLY A 492 14.83 -16.11 -17.28
CA GLY A 492 16.05 -15.40 -16.97
C GLY A 492 15.92 -14.49 -15.74
N ASP A 493 16.65 -13.38 -15.74
CA ASP A 493 16.72 -12.45 -14.61
C ASP A 493 15.58 -11.45 -14.52
N ASN A 494 14.84 -11.23 -15.60
CA ASN A 494 13.71 -10.29 -15.64
C ASN A 494 12.36 -10.96 -15.95
N PRO A 495 11.78 -11.71 -15.01
CA PRO A 495 10.50 -12.39 -15.21
C PRO A 495 9.31 -11.44 -15.37
N GLY A 496 9.44 -10.19 -14.91
CA GLY A 496 8.34 -9.21 -14.93
C GLY A 496 7.95 -8.73 -16.34
N LYS A 497 8.80 -8.93 -17.34
CA LYS A 497 8.51 -8.61 -18.75
C LYS A 497 7.20 -9.25 -19.22
N TRP A 498 6.99 -10.49 -18.86
CA TRP A 498 5.86 -11.30 -19.32
C TRP A 498 4.52 -10.92 -18.68
N SER A 499 4.56 -10.32 -17.50
CA SER A 499 3.35 -9.93 -16.76
C SER A 499 2.45 -8.99 -17.56
N LYS A 500 3.02 -8.00 -18.25
CA LYS A 500 2.25 -7.04 -19.06
C LYS A 500 1.46 -7.74 -20.15
N PHE A 501 2.10 -8.69 -20.84
CA PHE A 501 1.49 -9.40 -21.96
C PHE A 501 0.39 -10.36 -21.49
N ILE A 502 0.67 -11.17 -20.45
CA ILE A 502 -0.31 -12.11 -19.89
C ILE A 502 -1.55 -11.37 -19.38
N LEU A 503 -1.36 -10.23 -18.70
CA LEU A 503 -2.46 -9.46 -18.16
C LEU A 503 -3.22 -8.63 -19.21
N GLY A 504 -2.55 -8.24 -20.31
CA GLY A 504 -3.15 -7.49 -21.42
C GLY A 504 -3.86 -8.35 -22.44
N GLY A 505 -3.46 -9.64 -22.56
CA GLY A 505 -4.00 -10.59 -23.52
C GLY A 505 -5.41 -11.10 -23.16
N ASN A 506 -5.99 -11.85 -24.09
CA ASN A 506 -7.17 -12.65 -23.80
C ASN A 506 -6.79 -13.91 -22.99
N ARG A 507 -7.78 -14.65 -22.50
CA ARG A 507 -7.56 -15.82 -21.65
C ARG A 507 -6.81 -16.96 -22.35
N ASN A 508 -7.11 -17.20 -23.62
CA ASN A 508 -6.43 -18.23 -24.41
C ASN A 508 -4.94 -17.90 -24.60
N GLN A 509 -4.63 -16.67 -24.99
CA GLN A 509 -3.25 -16.19 -25.11
C GLN A 509 -2.49 -16.29 -23.78
N SER A 510 -3.13 -15.90 -22.69
CA SER A 510 -2.54 -15.99 -21.34
C SER A 510 -2.25 -17.44 -20.96
N ARG A 511 -3.19 -18.37 -21.23
CA ARG A 511 -3.05 -19.79 -20.95
C ARG A 511 -1.93 -20.43 -21.76
N LEU A 512 -1.86 -20.16 -23.08
CA LEU A 512 -0.81 -20.65 -23.98
C LEU A 512 0.57 -20.16 -23.52
N LEU A 513 0.68 -18.86 -23.27
CA LEU A 513 1.95 -18.27 -22.84
C LEU A 513 2.39 -18.79 -21.48
N MET A 514 1.47 -18.99 -20.53
CA MET A 514 1.79 -19.63 -19.25
C MET A 514 2.29 -21.06 -19.43
N GLY A 515 1.72 -21.81 -20.39
CA GLY A 515 2.21 -23.14 -20.78
C GLY A 515 3.64 -23.11 -21.30
N ALA A 516 3.95 -22.19 -22.22
CA ALA A 516 5.30 -21.99 -22.73
C ALA A 516 6.32 -21.66 -21.63
N LEU A 517 5.99 -20.64 -20.82
CA LEU A 517 6.88 -20.13 -19.76
C LEU A 517 7.14 -21.14 -18.63
N THR A 518 6.19 -22.02 -18.38
CA THR A 518 6.26 -22.95 -17.25
C THR A 518 6.56 -24.40 -17.62
N GLY A 519 6.42 -24.76 -18.91
CA GLY A 519 6.50 -26.14 -19.36
C GLY A 519 5.27 -26.99 -19.00
N HIS A 520 4.26 -26.40 -18.36
CA HIS A 520 3.05 -27.10 -17.90
C HIS A 520 1.84 -26.76 -18.78
N PHE A 521 1.59 -27.62 -19.76
CA PHE A 521 0.47 -27.49 -20.69
C PHE A 521 -0.06 -28.89 -21.09
N ALA A 522 -1.10 -28.95 -21.93
CA ALA A 522 -1.71 -30.16 -22.42
C ALA A 522 -0.85 -30.89 -23.50
N THR A 523 0.41 -31.13 -23.18
CA THR A 523 1.30 -31.99 -23.98
C THR A 523 1.00 -33.44 -23.71
N ASN A 524 1.23 -34.33 -24.70
CA ASN A 524 0.96 -35.77 -24.54
C ASN A 524 1.71 -36.37 -23.36
N LYS A 525 2.96 -35.94 -23.08
CA LYS A 525 3.67 -36.34 -21.85
C LYS A 525 2.89 -36.01 -20.59
N MET A 526 2.32 -34.81 -20.51
CA MET A 526 1.57 -34.38 -19.33
C MET A 526 0.20 -35.06 -19.26
N LEU A 527 -0.46 -35.22 -20.40
CA LEU A 527 -1.76 -35.90 -20.49
C LEU A 527 -1.64 -37.39 -20.18
N ASN A 528 -0.58 -38.05 -20.67
CA ASN A 528 -0.30 -39.47 -20.38
C ASN A 528 -0.03 -39.67 -18.87
N ARG A 529 0.77 -38.81 -18.26
CA ARG A 529 0.99 -38.82 -16.80
C ARG A 529 -0.30 -38.66 -15.98
N MET A 530 -1.33 -38.06 -16.57
CA MET A 530 -2.65 -37.90 -15.92
C MET A 530 -3.62 -39.04 -16.32
N GLY A 531 -3.19 -39.99 -17.13
CA GLY A 531 -4.04 -41.09 -17.63
C GLY A 531 -5.09 -40.65 -18.66
N LEU A 532 -4.92 -39.50 -19.32
CA LEU A 532 -5.87 -38.95 -20.28
C LEU A 532 -5.57 -39.35 -21.72
N VAL A 533 -4.34 -39.81 -22.03
CA VAL A 533 -3.92 -40.34 -23.32
C VAL A 533 -3.03 -41.55 -23.11
N ALA A 534 -3.06 -42.50 -24.06
CA ALA A 534 -2.32 -43.75 -23.95
C ALA A 534 -0.81 -43.59 -24.21
N SER A 535 -0.41 -42.68 -25.09
CA SER A 535 0.98 -42.45 -25.46
C SER A 535 1.45 -41.03 -25.07
N ASP A 536 2.72 -40.92 -24.71
CA ASP A 536 3.40 -39.64 -24.44
C ASP A 536 4.17 -39.09 -25.65
N GLN A 537 4.09 -39.78 -26.79
CA GLN A 537 4.75 -39.37 -28.03
C GLN A 537 4.18 -38.07 -28.61
N CYS A 538 5.06 -37.35 -29.31
CA CYS A 538 4.71 -36.07 -29.91
C CYS A 538 3.67 -36.25 -31.03
N ARG A 539 2.57 -35.51 -30.94
CA ARG A 539 1.49 -35.50 -31.95
C ARG A 539 1.92 -35.03 -33.33
N ASN A 540 3.08 -34.36 -33.43
CA ASN A 540 3.58 -33.79 -34.69
C ASN A 540 4.64 -34.66 -35.34
N CYS A 541 5.62 -35.20 -34.62
CA CYS A 541 6.67 -36.06 -35.18
C CYS A 541 6.50 -37.53 -34.88
N GLY A 542 5.75 -37.91 -33.85
CA GLY A 542 5.53 -39.32 -33.46
C GLY A 542 6.72 -40.03 -32.81
N GLU A 543 7.91 -39.40 -32.74
CA GLU A 543 9.16 -40.06 -32.37
C GLU A 543 9.56 -39.85 -30.90
N LYS A 544 9.51 -38.62 -30.42
CA LYS A 544 9.98 -38.23 -29.07
C LYS A 544 8.81 -37.94 -28.15
N GLN A 545 9.08 -37.94 -26.83
CA GLN A 545 8.08 -37.50 -25.85
C GLN A 545 7.67 -36.03 -26.10
N GLU A 546 6.38 -35.77 -26.13
CA GLU A 546 5.85 -34.42 -26.29
C GLU A 546 6.01 -33.64 -24.99
N THR A 547 7.13 -32.97 -24.83
CA THR A 547 7.35 -31.96 -23.81
C THR A 547 7.15 -30.56 -24.37
N MET A 548 6.92 -29.55 -23.53
CA MET A 548 6.88 -28.17 -24.02
C MET A 548 8.22 -27.75 -24.65
N GLU A 549 9.33 -28.19 -24.09
CA GLU A 549 10.67 -27.93 -24.63
C GLU A 549 10.88 -28.57 -26.00
N HIS A 550 10.44 -29.83 -26.16
CA HIS A 550 10.46 -30.49 -27.47
C HIS A 550 9.64 -29.72 -28.52
N VAL A 551 8.43 -29.30 -28.18
CA VAL A 551 7.57 -28.52 -29.10
C VAL A 551 8.19 -27.16 -29.44
N LEU A 552 8.75 -26.48 -28.48
CA LEU A 552 9.34 -25.16 -28.66
C LEU A 552 10.71 -25.20 -29.36
N CYS A 553 11.55 -26.20 -29.08
CA CYS A 553 12.96 -26.17 -29.44
C CYS A 553 13.39 -27.28 -30.40
N GLU A 554 12.84 -28.50 -30.30
CA GLU A 554 13.48 -29.69 -30.85
C GLU A 554 12.70 -30.37 -31.99
N CYS A 555 11.36 -30.31 -32.00
CA CYS A 555 10.52 -31.07 -32.91
C CYS A 555 10.80 -30.76 -34.38
N ASP A 556 11.25 -31.73 -35.16
CA ASP A 556 11.62 -31.56 -36.60
C ASP A 556 10.41 -31.18 -37.44
N SER A 557 9.26 -31.84 -37.21
CA SER A 557 8.01 -31.50 -37.91
C SER A 557 7.57 -30.04 -37.72
N LEU A 558 8.01 -29.38 -36.64
CA LEU A 558 7.69 -27.99 -36.35
C LEU A 558 8.80 -27.01 -36.79
N ALA A 559 9.95 -27.50 -37.29
CA ALA A 559 11.10 -26.65 -37.65
C ALA A 559 10.73 -25.55 -38.66
N ARG A 560 10.01 -25.89 -39.73
CA ARG A 560 9.52 -24.93 -40.74
C ARG A 560 8.55 -23.89 -40.14
N THR A 561 7.67 -24.34 -39.25
CA THR A 561 6.70 -23.45 -38.60
C THR A 561 7.40 -22.48 -37.63
N ARG A 562 8.37 -22.97 -36.87
CA ARG A 562 9.23 -22.12 -36.00
C ARG A 562 10.02 -21.11 -36.82
N MET A 563 10.68 -21.56 -37.90
CA MET A 563 11.42 -20.66 -38.80
C MET A 563 10.55 -19.54 -39.35
N ARG A 564 9.33 -19.87 -39.81
CA ARG A 564 8.39 -18.90 -40.37
C ARG A 564 7.87 -17.90 -39.33
N LEU A 565 7.58 -18.36 -38.09
CA LEU A 565 6.94 -17.52 -37.07
C LEU A 565 7.94 -16.82 -36.15
N LEU A 566 9.09 -17.45 -35.89
CA LEU A 566 10.06 -17.02 -34.91
C LEU A 566 11.40 -16.59 -35.52
N GLY A 567 11.62 -16.90 -36.81
CA GLY A 567 12.90 -16.68 -37.47
C GLY A 567 14.00 -17.70 -37.07
N LEU A 568 13.66 -18.73 -36.29
CA LEU A 568 14.58 -19.74 -35.77
C LEU A 568 13.97 -21.11 -35.92
N ALA A 569 14.70 -22.08 -36.53
CA ALA A 569 14.21 -23.46 -36.70
C ALA A 569 14.36 -24.29 -35.41
N TYR A 570 15.47 -24.13 -34.70
CA TYR A 570 15.83 -24.85 -33.46
C TYR A 570 16.30 -23.90 -32.38
N PRO A 571 15.41 -23.02 -31.85
CA PRO A 571 15.77 -22.09 -30.79
C PRO A 571 16.05 -22.83 -29.48
N LYS A 572 16.91 -22.27 -28.63
CA LYS A 572 17.02 -22.66 -27.22
C LYS A 572 15.96 -21.93 -26.41
N LEU A 573 15.61 -22.43 -25.21
CA LEU A 573 14.65 -21.76 -24.32
C LEU A 573 15.05 -20.31 -23.99
N GLU A 574 16.35 -20.02 -24.00
CA GLU A 574 16.89 -18.69 -23.71
C GLU A 574 16.58 -17.68 -24.83
N ASP A 575 16.56 -18.14 -26.09
CA ASP A 575 16.29 -17.28 -27.26
C ASP A 575 14.88 -16.69 -27.19
N TYR A 576 13.95 -17.41 -26.59
CA TYR A 576 12.56 -16.95 -26.39
C TYR A 576 12.46 -15.67 -25.56
N ARG A 577 13.48 -15.34 -24.78
CA ARG A 577 13.53 -14.09 -24.02
C ARG A 577 13.50 -12.85 -24.93
N HIS A 578 13.97 -12.97 -26.13
CA HIS A 578 14.08 -11.88 -27.10
C HIS A 578 12.92 -11.85 -28.12
N LEU A 579 12.14 -12.93 -28.21
CA LEU A 579 11.03 -13.05 -29.13
C LEU A 579 9.78 -12.30 -28.65
N ALA A 580 8.92 -11.94 -29.61
CA ALA A 580 7.65 -11.32 -29.30
C ALA A 580 6.68 -12.37 -28.70
N PRO A 581 6.03 -12.09 -27.57
CA PRO A 581 5.09 -13.02 -26.94
C PRO A 581 3.93 -13.44 -27.84
N PHE A 582 3.55 -12.60 -28.80
CA PHE A 582 2.51 -12.88 -29.78
C PHE A 582 2.89 -14.05 -30.72
N ASP A 583 4.13 -14.08 -31.19
CA ASP A 583 4.58 -15.13 -32.12
C ASP A 583 4.68 -16.47 -31.41
N ILE A 584 5.09 -16.48 -30.14
CA ILE A 584 5.08 -17.68 -29.28
C ILE A 584 3.65 -18.21 -29.13
N THR A 585 2.69 -17.34 -28.84
CA THR A 585 1.28 -17.77 -28.69
C THR A 585 0.71 -18.25 -30.00
N LYS A 586 1.12 -17.67 -31.13
CA LYS A 586 0.69 -18.10 -32.49
C LYS A 586 1.24 -19.49 -32.85
N LEU A 587 2.52 -19.74 -32.51
CA LEU A 587 3.11 -21.09 -32.67
C LEU A 587 2.31 -22.13 -31.88
N LEU A 588 2.10 -21.86 -30.58
CA LEU A 588 1.38 -22.81 -29.72
C LEU A 588 -0.10 -23.00 -30.10
N ALA A 589 -0.76 -21.94 -30.56
CA ALA A 589 -2.13 -22.05 -31.07
C ALA A 589 -2.22 -22.97 -32.30
N ASN A 590 -1.21 -22.99 -33.18
CA ASN A 590 -1.15 -23.91 -34.32
C ASN A 590 -0.94 -25.35 -33.87
N VAL A 591 -0.10 -25.58 -32.84
CA VAL A 591 0.23 -26.92 -32.35
C VAL A 591 -0.90 -27.55 -31.52
N PHE A 592 -1.58 -26.74 -30.70
CA PHE A 592 -2.55 -27.21 -29.71
C PHE A 592 -3.98 -26.79 -30.02
N LYS A 593 -4.37 -26.75 -31.31
CA LYS A 593 -5.74 -26.38 -31.73
C LYS A 593 -6.81 -27.17 -30.98
N ASP A 594 -6.69 -28.51 -30.95
CA ASP A 594 -7.65 -29.40 -30.31
C ASP A 594 -7.68 -29.31 -28.78
N ALA A 595 -6.65 -28.79 -28.16
CA ALA A 595 -6.59 -28.62 -26.71
C ALA A 595 -7.14 -27.26 -26.23
N MET A 596 -7.62 -26.42 -27.16
CA MET A 596 -8.19 -25.11 -26.88
C MET A 596 -9.71 -25.08 -26.93
N GLU A 597 -10.33 -26.07 -27.56
CA GLU A 597 -11.75 -26.37 -27.49
C GLU A 597 -12.07 -27.16 -26.19
#